data_d0bd6f42649538f5af608dfddd6a020a
#
_entry.id   d0bd6f42649538f5af608dfddd6a020a
#
_cell.length_a   1.000
_cell.length_b   1.000
_cell.length_c   1.000
_cell.angle_alpha   90.00
_cell.angle_beta   90.00
_cell.angle_gamma   90.00
#
_symmetry.space_group_name_H-M   'P 1'
#
loop_
_entity.id
_entity.type
_entity.pdbx_description
1 polymer ?
#
loop_
_entity_poly.entity_id
_entity_poly.type
_entity_poly.pdbx_seq_one_letter_code
_entity_poly.pdbx_strand_id
1 'polypeptide(L)'
;MGKKSRLKRKRGNKRKAVKPDDYFSYGPVEIARFGNFNVFRSNFTPEQFNEIQAKLVERFPIVCQEIDDKISAIVREVKKFPPTELLKRAYWEMAGKHLNIGSEIDIDQDAALSLRMVDYIQSIIASVPALQSDSEELSEEKWNDLKELVRELFNQLNLEYQICRTAFSRSQHPDFDIEFEEYYYKAQIYWCNVRGHRYLYHEKSHFQDLLLPHSDVFHELLGLTAQQLTDEISKIQHALTKGMIDAVIELKEFQRVTLDALEAKIPSTEKLTENSLPDLMAKVIKENGWVEWQDNIFGRFFGLDLFDIEKTTNLPTNLLDELSWQQGQDVEFFSEGEYRGWPLRIWPTFKRPFIKLNDHYYCFELYSLLDNLYRVLQRSIFRIKPDYRGKWNDKQKEISEQLPFKYFIKLMPNANLYKSVYYRWHTTSQGKKQWCEADGLIISDDHLFVIEVKAGAFTYTSPANDFPAYIESLKNLVFKPAEQGNRFLEYLESDEKVDLFDGDHNKIGEISRKDFEHKHICAITLDPFTEIASQIQHLKKIGIDVGINPVWAISVDDLRV
;
A
#
# COMPACT_ATOMS: atom_id res chain seq x y z
N MET A 1 52.77 -43.60 32.93
CA MET A 1 53.02 -42.13 33.05
C MET A 1 52.05 -41.38 32.18
N GLY A 2 50.98 -40.88 32.79
CA GLY A 2 49.92 -40.20 32.05
C GLY A 2 50.09 -38.68 32.05
N LYS A 3 50.01 -38.05 30.86
CA LYS A 3 49.98 -36.62 30.73
C LYS A 3 48.51 -36.14 30.79
N LYS A 4 48.16 -35.41 31.86
CA LYS A 4 46.90 -34.68 31.99
C LYS A 4 46.97 -33.42 31.11
N SER A 5 46.18 -33.32 30.05
CA SER A 5 45.97 -32.08 29.30
C SER A 5 44.98 -31.20 30.05
N ARG A 6 45.41 -30.03 30.47
CA ARG A 6 44.57 -28.97 31.05
C ARG A 6 43.84 -28.23 29.92
N LEU A 7 42.57 -28.47 29.76
CA LEU A 7 41.67 -27.62 28.97
C LEU A 7 41.52 -26.26 29.68
N LYS A 8 42.15 -25.22 29.15
CA LYS A 8 41.86 -23.83 29.54
C LYS A 8 40.45 -23.45 29.10
N ARG A 9 39.48 -23.40 30.03
CA ARG A 9 38.21 -22.73 29.81
C ARG A 9 38.47 -21.28 29.41
N LYS A 10 38.15 -20.92 28.14
CA LYS A 10 38.05 -19.52 27.69
C LYS A 10 36.98 -18.83 28.54
N ARG A 11 37.39 -17.84 29.32
CA ARG A 11 36.46 -16.90 29.99
C ARG A 11 35.62 -16.21 28.90
N GLY A 12 34.32 -16.48 28.89
CA GLY A 12 33.40 -15.78 28.04
C GLY A 12 33.45 -14.28 28.33
N ASN A 13 33.65 -13.49 27.30
CA ASN A 13 33.45 -12.03 27.36
C ASN A 13 32.05 -11.78 27.88
N LYS A 14 31.90 -11.27 29.09
CA LYS A 14 30.67 -10.68 29.57
C LYS A 14 30.37 -9.51 28.63
N ARG A 15 29.42 -9.69 27.70
CA ARG A 15 28.88 -8.56 26.95
C ARG A 15 28.45 -7.52 27.97
N LYS A 16 29.00 -6.32 27.91
CA LYS A 16 28.52 -5.18 28.72
C LYS A 16 27.06 -5.02 28.39
N ALA A 17 26.19 -5.07 29.40
CA ALA A 17 24.76 -4.77 29.20
C ALA A 17 24.68 -3.35 28.64
N VAL A 18 24.01 -3.22 27.50
CA VAL A 18 23.71 -1.91 26.90
C VAL A 18 22.80 -1.20 27.90
N LYS A 19 23.16 0.00 28.31
CA LYS A 19 22.31 0.82 29.17
C LYS A 19 21.22 1.46 28.31
N PRO A 20 19.99 1.56 28.80
CA PRO A 20 18.96 2.32 28.12
C PRO A 20 19.34 3.81 28.06
N ASP A 21 18.91 4.48 27.00
CA ASP A 21 19.04 5.93 26.84
C ASP A 21 18.15 6.67 27.84
N ASP A 22 16.93 6.14 28.05
CA ASP A 22 15.97 6.61 29.05
C ASP A 22 15.38 5.41 29.80
N TYR A 23 15.00 5.64 31.06
CA TYR A 23 14.33 4.64 31.89
C TYR A 23 13.25 5.28 32.72
N PHE A 24 12.05 4.74 32.61
CA PHE A 24 10.87 5.19 33.35
C PHE A 24 10.29 4.01 34.14
N SER A 25 9.91 4.26 35.38
CA SER A 25 9.17 3.30 36.19
C SER A 25 7.89 3.95 36.71
N TYR A 26 6.77 3.31 36.43
CA TYR A 26 5.46 3.73 36.91
C TYR A 26 4.73 2.55 37.54
N GLY A 27 4.78 2.47 38.85
CA GLY A 27 4.25 1.33 39.60
C GLY A 27 4.93 0.02 39.16
N PRO A 28 4.16 -1.00 38.76
CA PRO A 28 4.70 -2.29 38.32
C PRO A 28 5.22 -2.30 36.87
N VAL A 29 5.14 -1.19 36.15
CA VAL A 29 5.57 -1.05 34.75
C VAL A 29 6.89 -0.32 34.68
N GLU A 30 7.85 -0.92 33.98
CA GLU A 30 9.16 -0.35 33.67
C GLU A 30 9.28 -0.20 32.16
N ILE A 31 9.74 0.95 31.69
CA ILE A 31 9.97 1.25 30.29
C ILE A 31 11.43 1.66 30.14
N ALA A 32 12.18 0.93 29.29
CA ALA A 32 13.56 1.25 28.96
C ALA A 32 13.64 1.58 27.47
N ARG A 33 14.18 2.75 27.13
CA ARG A 33 14.39 3.19 25.75
C ARG A 33 15.82 2.88 25.30
N PHE A 34 15.97 2.34 24.09
CA PHE A 34 17.25 2.06 23.43
C PHE A 34 17.16 2.57 21.99
N GLY A 35 17.60 3.79 21.73
CA GLY A 35 17.41 4.44 20.42
C GLY A 35 15.91 4.53 20.08
N ASN A 36 15.52 3.90 18.99
CA ASN A 36 14.11 3.86 18.53
C ASN A 36 13.31 2.68 19.14
N PHE A 37 13.90 1.89 20.05
CA PHE A 37 13.22 0.75 20.67
C PHE A 37 12.84 1.04 22.11
N ASN A 38 11.59 0.73 22.47
CA ASN A 38 11.12 0.74 23.84
C ASN A 38 10.96 -0.71 24.33
N VAL A 39 11.57 -1.03 25.46
CA VAL A 39 11.42 -2.31 26.15
C VAL A 39 10.52 -2.12 27.36
N PHE A 40 9.39 -2.82 27.35
CA PHE A 40 8.43 -2.78 28.46
C PHE A 40 8.64 -4.02 29.35
N ARG A 41 8.64 -3.81 30.65
CA ARG A 41 8.58 -4.86 31.67
C ARG A 41 7.44 -4.57 32.60
N SER A 42 6.68 -5.61 32.96
CA SER A 42 5.66 -5.49 33.98
C SER A 42 5.88 -6.54 35.06
N ASN A 43 5.78 -6.11 36.32
CA ASN A 43 5.92 -6.95 37.51
C ASN A 43 4.57 -7.04 38.24
N PHE A 44 3.48 -7.26 37.50
CA PHE A 44 2.14 -7.45 38.08
C PHE A 44 2.09 -8.78 38.84
N THR A 45 1.49 -8.77 40.03
CA THR A 45 1.05 -10.00 40.67
C THR A 45 -0.11 -10.62 39.87
N PRO A 46 -0.37 -11.95 40.02
CA PRO A 46 -1.52 -12.58 39.37
C PRO A 46 -2.85 -11.89 39.70
N GLU A 47 -3.02 -11.42 40.93
CA GLU A 47 -4.22 -10.69 41.36
C GLU A 47 -4.36 -9.35 40.65
N GLN A 48 -3.28 -8.56 40.57
CA GLN A 48 -3.25 -7.29 39.85
C GLN A 48 -3.52 -7.51 38.37
N PHE A 49 -2.94 -8.54 37.77
CA PHE A 49 -3.19 -8.87 36.37
C PHE A 49 -4.66 -9.20 36.13
N ASN A 50 -5.27 -10.04 36.97
CA ASN A 50 -6.70 -10.39 36.87
C ASN A 50 -7.61 -9.17 37.06
N GLU A 51 -7.27 -8.25 37.97
CA GLU A 51 -8.03 -7.02 38.16
C GLU A 51 -7.97 -6.12 36.91
N ILE A 52 -6.77 -5.95 36.32
CA ILE A 52 -6.60 -5.20 35.08
C ILE A 52 -7.37 -5.87 33.95
N GLN A 53 -7.25 -7.19 33.82
CA GLN A 53 -7.97 -7.96 32.81
C GLN A 53 -9.49 -7.74 32.91
N ALA A 54 -10.06 -7.80 34.11
CA ALA A 54 -11.48 -7.56 34.32
C ALA A 54 -11.90 -6.14 33.90
N LYS A 55 -11.13 -5.13 34.29
CA LYS A 55 -11.39 -3.73 33.89
C LYS A 55 -11.32 -3.53 32.38
N LEU A 56 -10.38 -4.16 31.70
CA LEU A 56 -10.26 -4.07 30.23
C LEU A 56 -11.43 -4.76 29.53
N VAL A 57 -11.93 -5.87 30.08
CA VAL A 57 -13.13 -6.57 29.56
C VAL A 57 -14.37 -5.67 29.71
N GLU A 58 -14.56 -5.03 30.87
CA GLU A 58 -15.65 -4.09 31.10
C GLU A 58 -15.54 -2.84 30.20
N ARG A 59 -14.32 -2.40 29.92
CA ARG A 59 -14.03 -1.22 29.08
C ARG A 59 -14.32 -1.46 27.60
N PHE A 60 -14.23 -2.71 27.12
CA PHE A 60 -14.34 -3.03 25.69
C PHE A 60 -15.62 -2.52 25.03
N PRO A 61 -16.83 -2.81 25.50
CA PRO A 61 -18.06 -2.28 24.89
C PRO A 61 -18.13 -0.74 24.94
N ILE A 62 -17.54 -0.12 25.97
CA ILE A 62 -17.51 1.34 26.10
C ILE A 62 -16.62 1.96 25.01
N VAL A 63 -15.43 1.38 24.80
CA VAL A 63 -14.52 1.82 23.73
C VAL A 63 -15.16 1.68 22.34
N CYS A 64 -15.88 0.58 22.09
CA CYS A 64 -16.61 0.41 20.83
C CYS A 64 -17.63 1.54 20.62
N GLN A 65 -18.41 1.87 21.67
CA GLN A 65 -19.40 2.95 21.59
C GLN A 65 -18.73 4.32 21.37
N GLU A 66 -17.62 4.61 22.07
CA GLU A 66 -16.87 5.86 21.89
C GLU A 66 -16.32 6.00 20.47
N ILE A 67 -15.90 4.90 19.83
CA ILE A 67 -15.46 4.89 18.44
C ILE A 67 -16.65 5.18 17.50
N ASP A 68 -17.80 4.55 17.72
CA ASP A 68 -19.02 4.80 16.94
C ASP A 68 -19.48 6.27 17.07
N ASP A 69 -19.39 6.84 18.28
CA ASP A 69 -19.72 8.23 18.55
C ASP A 69 -18.76 9.19 17.83
N LYS A 70 -17.44 8.89 17.84
CA LYS A 70 -16.44 9.67 17.10
C LYS A 70 -16.67 9.60 15.59
N ILE A 71 -16.94 8.42 15.04
CA ILE A 71 -17.27 8.26 13.61
C ILE A 71 -18.52 9.09 13.26
N SER A 72 -19.54 9.04 14.11
CA SER A 72 -20.76 9.83 13.93
C SER A 72 -20.49 11.34 13.97
N ALA A 73 -19.57 11.77 14.85
CA ALA A 73 -19.13 13.16 14.93
C ALA A 73 -18.37 13.57 13.66
N ILE A 74 -17.40 12.76 13.21
CA ILE A 74 -16.63 13.01 11.97
C ILE A 74 -17.58 13.10 10.77
N VAL A 75 -18.52 12.17 10.62
CA VAL A 75 -19.52 12.18 9.53
C VAL A 75 -20.34 13.46 9.55
N ARG A 76 -20.75 13.91 10.75
CA ARG A 76 -21.51 15.15 10.91
C ARG A 76 -20.70 16.38 10.50
N GLU A 77 -19.41 16.43 10.87
CA GLU A 77 -18.53 17.53 10.47
C GLU A 77 -18.25 17.51 8.97
N VAL A 78 -17.89 16.35 8.39
CA VAL A 78 -17.65 16.20 6.94
C VAL A 78 -18.84 16.67 6.11
N LYS A 79 -20.08 16.43 6.56
CA LYS A 79 -21.29 16.87 5.85
C LYS A 79 -21.50 18.37 5.80
N LYS A 80 -20.92 19.15 6.71
CA LYS A 80 -21.12 20.60 6.77
C LYS A 80 -20.37 21.37 5.68
N PHE A 81 -19.28 20.82 5.18
CA PHE A 81 -18.34 21.54 4.32
C PHE A 81 -18.39 21.05 2.86
N PRO A 82 -17.98 21.89 1.89
CA PRO A 82 -17.85 21.47 0.50
C PRO A 82 -16.84 20.29 0.39
N PRO A 83 -17.23 19.17 -0.22
CA PRO A 83 -16.34 18.00 -0.35
C PRO A 83 -15.00 18.30 -1.00
N THR A 84 -14.99 19.17 -2.02
CA THR A 84 -13.78 19.59 -2.73
C THR A 84 -12.80 20.33 -1.84
N GLU A 85 -13.30 21.21 -0.96
CA GLU A 85 -12.44 21.96 -0.02
C GLU A 85 -11.85 21.04 1.06
N LEU A 86 -12.66 20.10 1.58
CA LEU A 86 -12.17 19.10 2.53
C LEU A 86 -11.05 18.25 1.96
N LEU A 87 -11.26 17.71 0.74
CA LEU A 87 -10.27 16.83 0.10
C LEU A 87 -9.02 17.60 -0.33
N LYS A 88 -9.18 18.83 -0.85
CA LYS A 88 -8.06 19.73 -1.16
C LYS A 88 -7.23 20.02 0.10
N ARG A 89 -7.89 20.31 1.21
CA ARG A 89 -7.22 20.59 2.49
C ARG A 89 -6.49 19.38 3.03
N ALA A 90 -7.14 18.21 3.01
CA ALA A 90 -6.53 16.94 3.42
C ALA A 90 -5.31 16.60 2.58
N TYR A 91 -5.37 16.81 1.26
CA TYR A 91 -4.24 16.63 0.36
C TYR A 91 -3.07 17.55 0.72
N TRP A 92 -3.31 18.85 0.96
CA TRP A 92 -2.23 19.77 1.29
C TRP A 92 -1.61 19.49 2.66
N GLU A 93 -2.38 19.02 3.63
CA GLU A 93 -1.84 18.53 4.90
C GLU A 93 -0.90 17.34 4.71
N MET A 94 -1.31 16.39 3.89
CA MET A 94 -0.49 15.23 3.51
C MET A 94 0.77 15.67 2.75
N ALA A 95 0.62 16.47 1.69
CA ALA A 95 1.71 16.91 0.84
C ALA A 95 2.74 17.74 1.63
N GLY A 96 2.30 18.61 2.53
CA GLY A 96 3.17 19.41 3.40
C GLY A 96 4.05 18.56 4.30
N LYS A 97 3.51 17.47 4.85
CA LYS A 97 4.26 16.53 5.69
C LYS A 97 5.24 15.67 4.92
N HIS A 98 4.88 15.26 3.70
CA HIS A 98 5.76 14.45 2.84
C HIS A 98 6.82 15.27 2.12
N LEU A 99 6.57 16.57 1.87
CA LEU A 99 7.53 17.50 1.24
C LEU A 99 8.54 18.08 2.22
N ASN A 100 8.40 17.87 3.50
CA ASN A 100 9.39 18.25 4.52
C ASN A 100 10.66 17.37 4.42
N ILE A 101 11.13 17.21 3.19
CA ILE A 101 12.33 16.47 2.78
C ILE A 101 13.56 17.29 3.17
N GLY A 102 13.95 17.19 4.41
CA GLY A 102 15.16 17.89 4.90
C GLY A 102 15.65 17.34 6.23
N SER A 103 14.87 16.54 6.92
CA SER A 103 15.27 15.74 8.07
C SER A 103 15.32 14.27 7.68
N GLU A 104 16.29 13.55 8.23
CA GLU A 104 16.34 12.07 8.18
C GLU A 104 14.93 11.50 8.26
N ILE A 105 14.64 10.51 7.40
CA ILE A 105 13.32 9.89 7.24
C ILE A 105 12.92 9.23 8.57
N ASP A 106 12.51 10.01 9.51
CA ASP A 106 11.66 9.56 10.60
C ASP A 106 10.24 9.56 9.99
N ILE A 107 9.73 8.37 9.71
CA ILE A 107 8.34 8.21 9.30
C ILE A 107 7.53 8.59 10.53
N ASP A 108 7.27 9.88 10.67
CA ASP A 108 6.44 10.43 11.71
C ASP A 108 5.06 9.75 11.59
N GLN A 109 4.55 9.22 12.70
CA GLN A 109 3.20 8.65 12.77
C GLN A 109 2.16 9.61 12.20
N ASP A 110 2.37 10.92 12.35
CA ASP A 110 1.54 11.97 11.79
C ASP A 110 1.58 12.01 10.25
N ALA A 111 2.69 11.67 9.61
CA ALA A 111 2.76 11.63 8.14
C ALA A 111 1.95 10.45 7.58
N ALA A 112 2.07 9.27 8.18
CA ALA A 112 1.27 8.10 7.81
C ALA A 112 -0.24 8.36 8.02
N LEU A 113 -0.60 8.98 9.14
CA LEU A 113 -1.99 9.34 9.43
C LEU A 113 -2.55 10.36 8.43
N SER A 114 -1.75 11.35 8.00
CA SER A 114 -2.22 12.37 7.03
C SER A 114 -2.62 11.74 5.69
N LEU A 115 -1.89 10.72 5.24
CA LEU A 115 -2.23 9.94 4.05
C LEU A 115 -3.56 9.20 4.23
N ARG A 116 -3.72 8.50 5.37
CA ARG A 116 -4.95 7.76 5.67
C ARG A 116 -6.15 8.69 5.88
N MET A 117 -5.92 9.93 6.30
CA MET A 117 -6.97 10.93 6.47
C MET A 117 -7.63 11.31 5.13
N VAL A 118 -6.84 11.49 4.06
CA VAL A 118 -7.39 11.75 2.70
C VAL A 118 -8.31 10.60 2.30
N ASP A 119 -7.82 9.36 2.40
CA ASP A 119 -8.59 8.15 2.09
C ASP A 119 -9.88 8.06 2.92
N TYR A 120 -9.79 8.33 4.22
CA TYR A 120 -10.93 8.18 5.14
C TYR A 120 -12.00 9.23 4.87
N ILE A 121 -11.61 10.50 4.70
CA ILE A 121 -12.54 11.58 4.35
C ILE A 121 -13.19 11.32 2.99
N GLN A 122 -12.42 10.91 1.96
CA GLN A 122 -12.96 10.55 0.66
C GLN A 122 -13.94 9.37 0.76
N SER A 123 -13.62 8.37 1.57
CA SER A 123 -14.50 7.22 1.80
C SER A 123 -15.81 7.61 2.47
N ILE A 124 -15.79 8.53 3.43
CA ILE A 124 -17.00 9.08 4.04
C ILE A 124 -17.84 9.82 2.97
N ILE A 125 -17.21 10.71 2.19
CA ILE A 125 -17.91 11.47 1.14
C ILE A 125 -18.54 10.53 0.11
N ALA A 126 -17.82 9.49 -0.31
CA ALA A 126 -18.33 8.49 -1.24
C ALA A 126 -19.55 7.71 -0.69
N SER A 127 -19.65 7.57 0.64
CA SER A 127 -20.67 6.72 1.28
C SER A 127 -21.83 7.50 1.91
N VAL A 128 -21.71 8.81 2.04
CA VAL A 128 -22.69 9.61 2.78
C VAL A 128 -23.29 10.68 1.85
N PRO A 129 -24.63 10.74 1.70
CA PRO A 129 -25.24 11.75 0.84
C PRO A 129 -24.98 13.17 1.33
N ALA A 130 -24.94 14.11 0.38
CA ALA A 130 -24.82 15.53 0.68
C ALA A 130 -25.97 16.01 1.57
N LEU A 131 -25.72 17.02 2.40
CA LEU A 131 -26.79 17.77 3.06
C LEU A 131 -27.56 18.58 2.02
N GLN A 132 -28.85 18.73 2.24
CA GLN A 132 -29.72 19.59 1.41
C GLN A 132 -29.59 21.09 1.74
N SER A 133 -28.81 21.44 2.77
CA SER A 133 -28.53 22.82 3.19
C SER A 133 -27.27 23.37 2.55
N ASP A 134 -27.13 24.70 2.50
CA ASP A 134 -25.91 25.36 2.06
C ASP A 134 -24.71 24.89 2.91
N SER A 135 -23.59 24.65 2.24
CA SER A 135 -22.33 24.27 2.90
C SER A 135 -21.77 25.44 3.70
N GLU A 136 -21.19 25.16 4.85
CA GLU A 136 -20.45 26.11 5.64
C GLU A 136 -19.05 26.37 5.06
N GLU A 137 -18.48 27.53 5.32
CA GLU A 137 -17.08 27.82 5.01
C GLU A 137 -16.14 27.01 5.90
N LEU A 138 -15.14 26.37 5.31
CA LEU A 138 -14.12 25.60 6.02
C LEU A 138 -13.01 26.52 6.52
N SER A 139 -13.16 27.05 7.74
CA SER A 139 -12.10 27.82 8.40
C SER A 139 -10.95 26.95 8.87
N GLU A 140 -9.80 27.58 9.17
CA GLU A 140 -8.63 26.88 9.73
C GLU A 140 -8.95 26.18 11.06
N GLU A 141 -9.73 26.81 11.93
CA GLU A 141 -10.16 26.26 13.22
C GLU A 141 -10.99 24.98 13.01
N LYS A 142 -12.03 25.05 12.16
CA LYS A 142 -12.91 23.91 11.85
C LYS A 142 -12.15 22.75 11.21
N TRP A 143 -11.18 23.05 10.37
CA TRP A 143 -10.29 22.04 9.79
C TRP A 143 -9.44 21.34 10.87
N ASN A 144 -8.85 22.11 11.79
CA ASN A 144 -8.05 21.56 12.88
C ASN A 144 -8.89 20.70 13.82
N ASP A 145 -10.13 21.08 14.11
CA ASP A 145 -11.06 20.29 14.92
C ASP A 145 -11.39 18.95 14.24
N LEU A 146 -11.71 18.96 12.95
CA LEU A 146 -11.95 17.72 12.18
C LEU A 146 -10.72 16.83 12.14
N LYS A 147 -9.55 17.42 11.90
CA LYS A 147 -8.27 16.70 11.88
C LYS A 147 -8.00 16.02 13.22
N GLU A 148 -8.26 16.70 14.32
CA GLU A 148 -8.09 16.14 15.66
C GLU A 148 -9.05 14.98 15.92
N LEU A 149 -10.32 15.09 15.55
CA LEU A 149 -11.30 14.00 15.67
C LEU A 149 -10.84 12.74 14.90
N VAL A 150 -10.34 12.91 13.68
CA VAL A 150 -9.82 11.79 12.90
C VAL A 150 -8.58 11.19 13.56
N ARG A 151 -7.66 12.03 14.05
CA ARG A 151 -6.45 11.59 14.76
C ARG A 151 -6.80 10.79 16.02
N GLU A 152 -7.73 11.27 16.82
CA GLU A 152 -8.19 10.56 18.01
C GLU A 152 -8.84 9.23 17.70
N LEU A 153 -9.63 9.14 16.60
CA LEU A 153 -10.23 7.89 16.14
C LEU A 153 -9.15 6.84 15.85
N PHE A 154 -8.16 7.20 15.04
CA PHE A 154 -7.08 6.27 14.68
C PHE A 154 -6.21 5.87 15.87
N ASN A 155 -5.89 6.82 16.75
CA ASN A 155 -5.14 6.53 17.99
C ASN A 155 -5.90 5.58 18.90
N GLN A 156 -7.20 5.78 19.07
CA GLN A 156 -8.03 4.90 19.91
C GLN A 156 -8.15 3.50 19.31
N LEU A 157 -8.29 3.39 17.98
CA LEU A 157 -8.28 2.11 17.27
C LEU A 157 -6.96 1.37 17.39
N ASN A 158 -5.85 2.08 17.28
CA ASN A 158 -4.52 1.49 17.27
C ASN A 158 -4.03 1.05 18.65
N LEU A 159 -4.57 1.59 19.72
CA LEU A 159 -4.09 1.33 21.08
C LEU A 159 -5.19 0.77 22.00
N GLU A 160 -6.10 1.62 22.46
CA GLU A 160 -7.06 1.25 23.50
C GLU A 160 -8.01 0.14 23.05
N TYR A 161 -8.58 0.28 21.85
CA TYR A 161 -9.47 -0.73 21.29
C TYR A 161 -8.80 -2.11 21.22
N GLN A 162 -7.58 -2.18 20.74
CA GLN A 162 -6.88 -3.43 20.56
C GLN A 162 -6.54 -4.12 21.90
N ILE A 163 -6.15 -3.33 22.90
CA ILE A 163 -5.88 -3.83 24.25
C ILE A 163 -7.17 -4.40 24.88
N CYS A 164 -8.26 -3.64 24.82
CA CYS A 164 -9.55 -4.04 25.38
C CYS A 164 -10.14 -5.25 24.64
N ARG A 165 -10.04 -5.26 23.30
CA ARG A 165 -10.49 -6.37 22.46
C ARG A 165 -9.73 -7.67 22.79
N THR A 166 -8.41 -7.59 22.91
CA THR A 166 -7.58 -8.76 23.27
C THR A 166 -7.96 -9.31 24.66
N ALA A 167 -8.18 -8.43 25.63
CA ALA A 167 -8.64 -8.81 26.95
C ALA A 167 -10.03 -9.47 26.90
N PHE A 168 -10.96 -8.91 26.12
CA PHE A 168 -12.29 -9.47 25.91
C PHE A 168 -12.23 -10.83 25.23
N SER A 169 -11.49 -10.99 24.13
CA SER A 169 -11.30 -12.27 23.42
C SER A 169 -10.77 -13.35 24.36
N ARG A 170 -9.74 -13.01 25.17
CA ARG A 170 -9.20 -13.91 26.18
C ARG A 170 -10.24 -14.37 27.22
N SER A 171 -11.18 -13.48 27.58
CA SER A 171 -12.23 -13.81 28.57
C SER A 171 -13.31 -14.74 28.00
N GLN A 172 -13.51 -14.73 26.67
CA GLN A 172 -14.56 -15.50 26.00
C GLN A 172 -14.07 -16.87 25.52
N HIS A 173 -12.76 -17.06 25.28
CA HIS A 173 -12.19 -18.26 24.70
C HIS A 173 -11.27 -18.97 25.69
N PRO A 174 -11.63 -20.20 26.17
CA PRO A 174 -10.77 -21.00 27.07
C PRO A 174 -9.42 -21.34 26.43
N ASP A 175 -9.41 -21.56 25.10
CA ASP A 175 -8.23 -21.93 24.31
C ASP A 175 -7.55 -20.69 23.69
N PHE A 176 -7.53 -19.56 24.40
CA PHE A 176 -6.95 -18.31 23.93
C PHE A 176 -5.46 -18.46 23.61
N ASP A 177 -5.09 -18.25 22.35
CA ASP A 177 -3.72 -18.27 21.87
C ASP A 177 -3.21 -16.83 21.69
N ILE A 178 -2.27 -16.41 22.55
CA ILE A 178 -1.71 -15.07 22.53
C ILE A 178 -0.91 -14.79 21.23
N GLU A 179 -0.26 -15.80 20.65
CA GLU A 179 0.52 -15.62 19.43
C GLU A 179 -0.38 -15.43 18.22
N PHE A 180 -1.51 -16.15 18.17
CA PHE A 180 -2.53 -15.96 17.14
C PHE A 180 -3.17 -14.58 17.26
N GLU A 181 -3.55 -14.14 18.44
CA GLU A 181 -4.14 -12.82 18.68
C GLU A 181 -3.15 -11.69 18.37
N GLU A 182 -1.86 -11.84 18.68
CA GLU A 182 -0.82 -10.87 18.30
C GLU A 182 -0.74 -10.73 16.78
N TYR A 183 -0.81 -11.82 16.04
CA TYR A 183 -0.78 -11.77 14.58
C TYR A 183 -2.05 -11.11 14.02
N TYR A 184 -3.22 -11.47 14.54
CA TYR A 184 -4.50 -10.87 14.17
C TYR A 184 -4.53 -9.37 14.43
N TYR A 185 -4.04 -8.94 15.58
CA TYR A 185 -3.85 -7.53 15.92
C TYR A 185 -2.96 -6.81 14.91
N LYS A 186 -1.79 -7.37 14.61
CA LYS A 186 -0.86 -6.78 13.61
C LYS A 186 -1.51 -6.68 12.23
N ALA A 187 -2.24 -7.69 11.81
CA ALA A 187 -2.94 -7.65 10.53
C ALA A 187 -3.96 -6.50 10.44
N GLN A 188 -4.68 -6.20 11.52
CA GLN A 188 -5.61 -5.06 11.57
C GLN A 188 -4.89 -3.72 11.56
N ILE A 189 -3.80 -3.59 12.34
CA ILE A 189 -2.98 -2.37 12.36
C ILE A 189 -2.41 -2.09 10.98
N TYR A 190 -1.87 -3.10 10.30
CA TYR A 190 -1.35 -2.93 8.94
C TYR A 190 -2.45 -2.53 7.97
N TRP A 191 -3.60 -3.17 8.04
CA TRP A 191 -4.75 -2.82 7.22
C TRP A 191 -5.15 -1.34 7.37
N CYS A 192 -5.17 -0.82 8.59
CA CYS A 192 -5.56 0.56 8.86
C CYS A 192 -4.50 1.60 8.48
N ASN A 193 -3.22 1.30 8.74
CA ASN A 193 -2.22 2.34 8.82
C ASN A 193 -1.10 2.23 7.78
N VAL A 194 -0.84 1.02 7.25
CA VAL A 194 0.32 0.80 6.39
C VAL A 194 -0.08 0.84 4.92
N ARG A 195 0.63 1.66 4.18
CA ARG A 195 0.72 1.62 2.72
C ARG A 195 2.09 1.09 2.34
N GLY A 196 2.17 0.27 1.31
CA GLY A 196 3.45 -0.17 0.77
C GLY A 196 4.29 1.03 0.31
N HIS A 197 5.60 0.94 0.48
CA HIS A 197 6.50 1.92 -0.12
C HIS A 197 6.48 1.75 -1.64
N ARG A 198 6.11 2.82 -2.35
CA ARG A 198 6.12 2.82 -3.81
C ARG A 198 7.17 3.78 -4.31
N TYR A 199 7.94 3.30 -5.27
CA TYR A 199 8.96 4.10 -5.94
C TYR A 199 8.34 4.70 -7.21
N LEU A 200 7.78 5.90 -7.08
CA LEU A 200 7.04 6.58 -8.14
C LEU A 200 7.76 6.64 -9.50
N TYR A 201 9.09 6.57 -9.49
CA TYR A 201 9.90 6.48 -10.69
C TYR A 201 9.63 5.21 -11.51
N HIS A 202 9.30 4.10 -10.85
CA HIS A 202 9.09 2.81 -11.49
C HIS A 202 7.63 2.55 -11.91
N GLU A 203 6.67 3.31 -11.38
CA GLU A 203 5.23 3.04 -11.55
C GLU A 203 4.81 2.94 -13.01
N LYS A 204 5.22 3.90 -13.84
CA LYS A 204 4.88 3.90 -15.27
C LYS A 204 5.32 2.60 -15.94
N SER A 205 6.56 2.17 -15.73
CA SER A 205 7.08 0.95 -16.35
C SER A 205 6.47 -0.32 -15.75
N HIS A 206 6.09 -0.29 -14.47
CA HIS A 206 5.37 -1.37 -13.81
C HIS A 206 4.00 -1.60 -14.46
N PHE A 207 3.19 -0.54 -14.59
CA PHE A 207 1.88 -0.65 -15.21
C PHE A 207 1.96 -0.96 -16.71
N GLN A 208 2.97 -0.46 -17.42
CA GLN A 208 3.21 -0.85 -18.81
C GLN A 208 3.41 -2.35 -18.94
N ASP A 209 4.26 -2.95 -18.13
CA ASP A 209 4.51 -4.38 -18.14
C ASP A 209 3.25 -5.20 -17.82
N LEU A 210 2.46 -4.78 -16.84
CA LEU A 210 1.24 -5.48 -16.43
C LEU A 210 0.07 -5.31 -17.41
N LEU A 211 -0.10 -4.13 -17.99
CA LEU A 211 -1.26 -3.81 -18.81
C LEU A 211 -1.07 -4.11 -20.30
N LEU A 212 0.19 -4.14 -20.79
CA LEU A 212 0.50 -4.38 -22.20
C LEU A 212 -0.17 -5.65 -22.77
N PRO A 213 -0.20 -6.80 -22.07
CA PRO A 213 -0.89 -8.00 -22.57
C PRO A 213 -2.40 -7.81 -22.81
N HIS A 214 -3.00 -6.83 -22.12
CA HIS A 214 -4.43 -6.53 -22.17
C HIS A 214 -4.78 -5.38 -23.13
N SER A 215 -3.82 -4.93 -23.98
CA SER A 215 -3.98 -3.77 -24.85
C SER A 215 -5.14 -3.90 -25.83
N ASP A 216 -5.47 -5.12 -26.25
CA ASP A 216 -6.59 -5.41 -27.14
C ASP A 216 -7.96 -5.04 -26.53
N VAL A 217 -8.20 -5.45 -25.29
CA VAL A 217 -9.46 -5.15 -24.61
C VAL A 217 -9.57 -3.68 -24.22
N PHE A 218 -8.48 -3.03 -23.84
CA PHE A 218 -8.48 -1.60 -23.59
C PHE A 218 -8.78 -0.80 -24.86
N HIS A 219 -8.18 -1.17 -25.98
CA HIS A 219 -8.49 -0.52 -27.25
C HIS A 219 -9.95 -0.74 -27.66
N GLU A 220 -10.46 -1.96 -27.52
CA GLU A 220 -11.86 -2.28 -27.86
C GLU A 220 -12.87 -1.48 -27.00
N LEU A 221 -12.66 -1.41 -25.68
CA LEU A 221 -13.63 -0.84 -24.74
C LEU A 221 -13.44 0.65 -24.46
N LEU A 222 -12.20 1.12 -24.52
CA LEU A 222 -11.80 2.46 -24.10
C LEU A 222 -11.25 3.32 -25.24
N GLY A 223 -10.96 2.71 -26.40
CA GLY A 223 -10.30 3.41 -27.51
C GLY A 223 -8.83 3.72 -27.25
N LEU A 224 -8.24 3.22 -26.16
CA LEU A 224 -6.85 3.47 -25.73
C LEU A 224 -6.05 2.17 -25.73
N THR A 225 -4.81 2.23 -26.18
CA THR A 225 -3.85 1.15 -25.93
C THR A 225 -3.41 1.15 -24.47
N ALA A 226 -2.85 0.04 -23.99
CA ALA A 226 -2.26 -0.03 -22.65
C ALA A 226 -1.19 1.04 -22.42
N GLN A 227 -0.38 1.34 -23.44
CA GLN A 227 0.63 2.40 -23.38
C GLN A 227 -0.01 3.77 -23.17
N GLN A 228 -1.03 4.12 -23.97
CA GLN A 228 -1.76 5.39 -23.84
C GLN A 228 -2.43 5.49 -22.46
N LEU A 229 -3.09 4.42 -22.00
CA LEU A 229 -3.70 4.39 -20.66
C LEU A 229 -2.67 4.66 -19.56
N THR A 230 -1.50 4.02 -19.64
CA THR A 230 -0.41 4.23 -18.67
C THR A 230 0.14 5.67 -18.75
N ASP A 231 0.25 6.23 -19.94
CA ASP A 231 0.69 7.62 -20.13
C ASP A 231 -0.31 8.61 -19.50
N GLU A 232 -1.61 8.38 -19.65
CA GLU A 232 -2.65 9.21 -19.02
C GLU A 232 -2.62 9.11 -17.49
N ILE A 233 -2.47 7.91 -16.91
CA ILE A 233 -2.30 7.73 -15.46
C ILE A 233 -1.03 8.44 -14.95
N SER A 234 0.06 8.42 -15.75
CA SER A 234 1.29 9.12 -15.39
C SER A 234 1.13 10.65 -15.35
N LYS A 235 0.18 11.22 -16.12
CA LYS A 235 -0.15 12.67 -16.02
C LYS A 235 -0.82 12.99 -14.68
N ILE A 236 -1.72 12.12 -14.17
CA ILE A 236 -2.30 12.30 -12.84
C ILE A 236 -1.19 12.27 -11.78
N GLN A 237 -0.30 11.29 -11.85
CA GLN A 237 0.86 11.23 -10.95
C GLN A 237 1.69 12.51 -11.02
N HIS A 238 2.00 13.00 -12.22
CA HIS A 238 2.77 14.23 -12.41
C HIS A 238 2.06 15.45 -11.81
N ALA A 239 0.76 15.61 -12.08
CA ALA A 239 -0.04 16.72 -11.56
C ALA A 239 -0.01 16.76 -10.02
N LEU A 240 -0.23 15.62 -9.37
CA LEU A 240 -0.24 15.53 -7.91
C LEU A 240 1.15 15.66 -7.26
N THR A 241 2.23 15.26 -7.94
CA THR A 241 3.58 15.27 -7.32
C THR A 241 4.42 16.48 -7.72
N LYS A 242 4.26 17.00 -8.93
CA LYS A 242 5.09 18.08 -9.51
C LYS A 242 4.29 19.28 -10.02
N GLY A 243 2.98 19.13 -10.21
CA GLY A 243 2.17 20.18 -10.83
C GLY A 243 2.21 21.52 -10.12
N MET A 244 2.37 21.54 -8.78
CA MET A 244 2.58 22.78 -8.03
C MET A 244 3.95 23.43 -8.35
N ILE A 245 5.00 22.62 -8.50
CA ILE A 245 6.35 23.12 -8.86
C ILE A 245 6.31 23.70 -10.27
N ASP A 246 5.65 23.02 -11.19
CA ASP A 246 5.48 23.51 -12.56
C ASP A 246 4.69 24.82 -12.58
N ALA A 247 3.64 24.93 -11.77
CA ALA A 247 2.88 26.18 -11.63
C ALA A 247 3.74 27.33 -11.08
N VAL A 248 4.65 27.07 -10.13
CA VAL A 248 5.62 28.09 -9.64
C VAL A 248 6.57 28.53 -10.74
N ILE A 249 7.09 27.60 -11.55
CA ILE A 249 7.99 27.92 -12.67
C ILE A 249 7.24 28.75 -13.71
N GLU A 250 6.04 28.33 -14.08
CA GLU A 250 5.20 29.07 -15.03
C GLU A 250 4.79 30.44 -14.50
N LEU A 251 4.47 30.59 -13.21
CA LEU A 251 4.16 31.89 -12.62
C LEU A 251 5.35 32.88 -12.75
N LYS A 252 6.57 32.42 -12.51
CA LYS A 252 7.75 33.23 -12.68
C LYS A 252 7.92 33.70 -14.13
N GLU A 253 7.70 32.81 -15.08
CA GLU A 253 7.78 33.14 -16.49
C GLU A 253 6.65 34.10 -16.90
N PHE A 254 5.42 33.82 -16.43
CA PHE A 254 4.27 34.73 -16.65
C PHE A 254 4.52 36.11 -16.09
N GLN A 255 5.07 36.24 -14.88
CA GLN A 255 5.44 37.51 -14.27
C GLN A 255 6.49 38.22 -15.10
N ARG A 256 7.55 37.53 -15.52
CA ARG A 256 8.62 38.11 -16.36
C ARG A 256 8.06 38.68 -17.67
N VAL A 257 7.29 37.84 -18.42
CA VAL A 257 6.72 38.25 -19.71
C VAL A 257 5.73 39.40 -19.54
N THR A 258 4.93 39.40 -18.47
CA THR A 258 3.97 40.48 -18.19
C THR A 258 4.68 41.80 -17.85
N LEU A 259 5.77 41.74 -17.06
CA LEU A 259 6.56 42.92 -16.72
C LEU A 259 7.26 43.49 -17.95
N ASP A 260 7.89 42.67 -18.79
CA ASP A 260 8.53 43.09 -20.04
C ASP A 260 7.52 43.82 -20.97
N ALA A 261 6.31 43.25 -21.10
CA ALA A 261 5.25 43.85 -21.89
C ALA A 261 4.67 45.14 -21.27
N LEU A 262 4.67 45.25 -19.96
CA LEU A 262 4.26 46.44 -19.23
C LEU A 262 5.27 47.54 -19.42
N GLU A 263 6.57 47.29 -19.25
CA GLU A 263 7.65 48.25 -19.44
C GLU A 263 7.65 48.83 -20.86
N ALA A 264 7.38 48.00 -21.87
CA ALA A 264 7.26 48.43 -23.25
C ALA A 264 6.11 49.43 -23.51
N LYS A 265 5.09 49.44 -22.63
CA LYS A 265 3.91 50.33 -22.77
C LYS A 265 3.96 51.58 -21.90
N ILE A 266 4.87 51.65 -20.93
CA ILE A 266 4.98 52.82 -20.04
C ILE A 266 5.92 53.85 -20.71
N PRO A 267 5.47 55.06 -21.02
CA PRO A 267 6.35 56.14 -21.45
C PRO A 267 7.32 56.45 -20.29
N SER A 268 8.59 56.65 -20.62
CA SER A 268 9.69 56.93 -19.66
C SER A 268 9.48 58.16 -18.75
N THR A 269 8.38 58.88 -18.89
CA THR A 269 8.02 60.12 -18.16
C THR A 269 6.82 59.96 -17.23
N GLU A 270 6.07 58.85 -17.24
CA GLU A 270 4.91 58.68 -16.38
C GLU A 270 5.29 57.99 -15.04
N LYS A 271 4.95 58.64 -13.93
CA LYS A 271 5.00 57.99 -12.60
C LYS A 271 3.75 57.12 -12.43
N LEU A 272 3.95 55.81 -12.48
CA LEU A 272 2.91 54.88 -12.08
C LEU A 272 2.52 55.11 -10.62
N THR A 273 1.22 55.25 -10.36
CA THR A 273 0.68 55.17 -8.99
C THR A 273 0.40 53.72 -8.67
N GLU A 274 0.58 53.31 -7.40
CA GLU A 274 0.30 51.93 -6.95
C GLU A 274 -1.12 51.47 -7.31
N ASN A 275 -2.09 52.38 -7.36
CA ASN A 275 -3.49 52.09 -7.70
C ASN A 275 -3.72 51.88 -9.21
N SER A 276 -2.83 52.33 -10.11
CA SER A 276 -2.98 52.16 -11.57
C SER A 276 -2.29 50.90 -12.12
N LEU A 277 -1.40 50.30 -11.34
CA LEU A 277 -0.61 49.14 -11.77
C LEU A 277 -1.46 47.86 -12.00
N PRO A 278 -2.39 47.45 -11.11
CA PRO A 278 -3.24 46.28 -11.33
C PRO A 278 -4.10 46.39 -12.60
N ASP A 279 -4.70 47.58 -12.84
CA ASP A 279 -5.54 47.82 -14.01
C ASP A 279 -4.72 47.75 -15.31
N LEU A 280 -3.52 48.28 -15.30
CA LEU A 280 -2.62 48.25 -16.43
C LEU A 280 -2.11 46.82 -16.70
N MET A 281 -1.77 46.09 -15.66
CA MET A 281 -1.43 44.65 -15.78
C MET A 281 -2.58 43.85 -16.38
N ALA A 282 -3.80 43.98 -15.85
CA ALA A 282 -4.99 43.32 -16.38
C ALA A 282 -5.23 43.66 -17.86
N LYS A 283 -5.03 44.91 -18.25
CA LYS A 283 -5.12 45.37 -19.65
C LYS A 283 -4.06 44.70 -20.52
N VAL A 284 -2.79 44.66 -20.07
CA VAL A 284 -1.68 44.02 -20.80
C VAL A 284 -1.96 42.54 -20.99
N ILE A 285 -2.40 41.83 -19.94
CA ILE A 285 -2.73 40.39 -19.98
C ILE A 285 -3.85 40.15 -21.01
N LYS A 286 -4.91 40.96 -20.98
CA LYS A 286 -6.06 40.81 -21.89
C LYS A 286 -5.67 41.10 -23.34
N GLU A 287 -4.92 42.16 -23.60
CA GLU A 287 -4.50 42.57 -24.96
C GLU A 287 -3.55 41.55 -25.60
N ASN A 288 -2.76 40.84 -24.81
CA ASN A 288 -1.86 39.80 -25.32
C ASN A 288 -2.53 38.40 -25.34
N GLY A 289 -3.79 38.26 -24.91
CA GLY A 289 -4.49 36.99 -24.91
C GLY A 289 -3.99 36.01 -23.82
N TRP A 290 -3.39 36.50 -22.72
CA TRP A 290 -2.78 35.68 -21.68
C TRP A 290 -3.73 35.33 -20.51
N VAL A 291 -5.02 35.65 -20.64
CA VAL A 291 -6.02 35.40 -19.58
C VAL A 291 -6.10 33.89 -19.26
N GLU A 292 -6.20 33.05 -20.29
CA GLU A 292 -6.25 31.59 -20.11
C GLU A 292 -4.97 31.03 -19.45
N TRP A 293 -3.80 31.58 -19.82
CA TRP A 293 -2.54 31.20 -19.18
C TRP A 293 -2.51 31.59 -17.70
N GLN A 294 -2.97 32.78 -17.36
CA GLN A 294 -3.13 33.24 -15.98
C GLN A 294 -4.09 32.32 -15.20
N ASP A 295 -5.26 32.05 -15.77
CA ASP A 295 -6.29 31.21 -15.13
C ASP A 295 -5.79 29.79 -14.88
N ASN A 296 -5.05 29.21 -15.81
CA ASN A 296 -4.43 27.88 -15.65
C ASN A 296 -3.39 27.85 -14.52
N ILE A 297 -2.59 28.89 -14.36
CA ILE A 297 -1.64 28.99 -13.25
C ILE A 297 -2.39 29.09 -11.93
N PHE A 298 -3.36 29.99 -11.82
CA PHE A 298 -4.12 30.20 -10.60
C PHE A 298 -5.07 29.04 -10.26
N GLY A 299 -5.60 28.37 -11.27
CA GLY A 299 -6.38 27.14 -11.09
C GLY A 299 -5.59 26.03 -10.40
N ARG A 300 -4.29 25.90 -10.69
CA ARG A 300 -3.39 24.96 -10.01
C ARG A 300 -3.00 25.41 -8.59
N PHE A 301 -2.82 26.73 -8.35
CA PHE A 301 -2.47 27.23 -7.02
C PHE A 301 -3.66 27.27 -6.05
N PHE A 302 -4.78 27.78 -6.50
CA PHE A 302 -5.91 28.11 -5.63
C PHE A 302 -7.17 27.29 -5.94
N GLY A 303 -7.27 26.78 -7.17
CA GLY A 303 -8.40 25.98 -7.65
C GLY A 303 -8.24 24.48 -7.39
N LEU A 304 -8.81 23.71 -8.31
CA LEU A 304 -8.82 22.24 -8.28
C LEU A 304 -8.12 21.61 -9.48
N ASP A 305 -7.42 22.39 -10.32
CA ASP A 305 -6.88 21.93 -11.60
C ASP A 305 -5.83 20.83 -11.46
N LEU A 306 -5.10 20.79 -10.33
CA LEU A 306 -4.16 19.70 -10.03
C LEU A 306 -4.86 18.35 -9.79
N PHE A 307 -6.10 18.37 -9.36
CA PHE A 307 -6.90 17.21 -8.97
C PHE A 307 -7.89 16.80 -10.05
N ASP A 308 -8.26 17.73 -10.95
CA ASP A 308 -9.23 17.54 -12.02
C ASP A 308 -8.65 16.64 -13.11
N ILE A 309 -9.20 15.42 -13.23
CA ILE A 309 -8.69 14.40 -14.14
C ILE A 309 -9.00 14.77 -15.60
N GLU A 310 -10.13 15.41 -15.88
CA GLU A 310 -10.52 15.81 -17.24
C GLU A 310 -9.61 16.94 -17.77
N LYS A 311 -9.15 17.83 -16.88
CA LYS A 311 -8.16 18.85 -17.24
C LYS A 311 -6.75 18.28 -17.43
N THR A 312 -6.42 17.23 -16.69
CA THR A 312 -5.08 16.66 -16.65
C THR A 312 -4.87 15.60 -17.72
N THR A 313 -5.93 14.85 -18.10
CA THR A 313 -5.84 13.65 -18.93
C THR A 313 -6.88 13.65 -20.06
N ASN A 314 -6.69 12.72 -21.00
CA ASN A 314 -7.67 12.38 -22.03
C ASN A 314 -8.32 11.02 -21.75
N LEU A 315 -8.48 10.63 -20.48
CA LEU A 315 -9.16 9.39 -20.13
C LEU A 315 -10.64 9.45 -20.57
N PRO A 316 -11.18 8.39 -21.18
CA PRO A 316 -12.56 8.39 -21.65
C PRO A 316 -13.55 8.39 -20.47
N THR A 317 -14.66 9.10 -20.62
CA THR A 317 -15.68 9.29 -19.58
C THR A 317 -16.23 7.96 -19.04
N ASN A 318 -16.42 6.95 -19.90
CA ASN A 318 -16.87 5.63 -19.45
C ASN A 318 -15.88 4.96 -18.48
N LEU A 319 -14.58 5.16 -18.63
CA LEU A 319 -13.58 4.71 -17.68
C LEU A 319 -13.61 5.55 -16.40
N LEU A 320 -13.74 6.88 -16.53
CA LEU A 320 -13.83 7.77 -15.38
C LEU A 320 -15.05 7.44 -14.51
N ASP A 321 -16.20 7.16 -15.09
CA ASP A 321 -17.41 6.71 -14.36
C ASP A 321 -17.18 5.36 -13.64
N GLU A 322 -16.46 4.42 -14.26
CA GLU A 322 -16.12 3.14 -13.65
C GLU A 322 -15.14 3.26 -12.48
N LEU A 323 -14.24 4.22 -12.53
CA LEU A 323 -13.20 4.44 -11.52
C LEU A 323 -13.62 5.44 -10.43
N SER A 324 -14.78 6.08 -10.54
CA SER A 324 -15.23 7.12 -9.63
C SER A 324 -16.42 6.69 -8.77
N TRP A 325 -16.44 7.16 -7.54
CA TRP A 325 -17.64 7.22 -6.72
C TRP A 325 -18.34 8.57 -6.88
N GLN A 326 -19.64 8.57 -6.98
CA GLN A 326 -20.43 9.78 -6.71
C GLN A 326 -20.60 9.93 -5.20
N GLN A 327 -20.84 11.14 -4.73
CA GLN A 327 -21.12 11.40 -3.31
C GLN A 327 -22.32 10.56 -2.83
N GLY A 328 -22.12 9.80 -1.76
CA GLY A 328 -23.17 8.95 -1.16
C GLY A 328 -23.52 7.69 -1.96
N GLN A 329 -22.76 7.33 -2.98
CA GLN A 329 -23.04 6.17 -3.83
C GLN A 329 -22.60 4.84 -3.22
N ASP A 330 -21.52 4.81 -2.42
CA ASP A 330 -21.12 3.59 -1.75
C ASP A 330 -22.07 3.26 -0.60
N VAL A 331 -22.60 2.05 -0.60
CA VAL A 331 -23.58 1.57 0.40
C VAL A 331 -22.95 0.59 1.41
N GLU A 332 -21.71 0.17 1.18
CA GLU A 332 -21.09 -0.89 1.97
C GLU A 332 -20.32 -0.37 3.19
N PHE A 333 -19.64 0.76 3.08
CA PHE A 333 -18.78 1.28 4.15
C PHE A 333 -19.57 1.61 5.42
N PHE A 334 -20.79 2.15 5.27
CA PHE A 334 -21.72 2.44 6.37
C PHE A 334 -22.89 1.45 6.44
N SER A 335 -22.80 0.27 5.79
CA SER A 335 -23.82 -0.76 5.94
C SER A 335 -23.93 -1.23 7.40
N GLU A 336 -25.11 -1.74 7.77
CA GLU A 336 -25.34 -2.30 9.11
C GLU A 336 -24.37 -3.45 9.42
N GLY A 337 -24.10 -3.66 10.70
CA GLY A 337 -23.20 -4.69 11.20
C GLY A 337 -21.94 -4.12 11.87
N GLU A 338 -21.02 -5.01 12.24
CA GLU A 338 -19.78 -4.64 12.90
C GLU A 338 -18.91 -3.70 12.05
N TYR A 339 -18.17 -2.82 12.72
CA TYR A 339 -17.24 -1.87 12.10
C TYR A 339 -17.88 -0.90 11.11
N ARG A 340 -19.13 -0.49 11.32
CA ARG A 340 -19.85 0.45 10.46
C ARG A 340 -19.11 1.79 10.35
N GLY A 341 -18.53 2.08 9.19
CA GLY A 341 -17.74 3.30 8.96
C GLY A 341 -16.37 3.32 9.67
N TRP A 342 -15.98 2.23 10.32
CA TRP A 342 -14.67 2.13 10.97
C TRP A 342 -13.55 2.00 9.93
N PRO A 343 -12.36 2.55 10.20
CA PRO A 343 -11.18 2.31 9.37
C PRO A 343 -10.80 0.82 9.19
N LEU A 344 -11.37 -0.07 9.99
CA LEU A 344 -11.21 -1.53 9.89
C LEU A 344 -12.00 -2.17 8.76
N ARG A 345 -12.97 -1.46 8.15
CA ARG A 345 -13.69 -1.93 6.96
C ARG A 345 -12.87 -1.72 5.68
N ILE A 346 -13.33 -2.38 4.60
CA ILE A 346 -12.82 -2.09 3.26
C ILE A 346 -13.24 -0.68 2.86
N TRP A 347 -12.29 0.12 2.43
CA TRP A 347 -12.51 1.51 2.09
C TRP A 347 -13.03 1.64 0.65
N PRO A 348 -13.99 2.54 0.38
CA PRO A 348 -14.44 2.86 -0.97
C PRO A 348 -13.31 3.19 -1.94
N THR A 349 -12.28 3.91 -1.49
CA THR A 349 -11.10 4.27 -2.29
C THR A 349 -10.34 3.06 -2.86
N PHE A 350 -10.38 1.88 -2.20
CA PHE A 350 -9.80 0.65 -2.73
C PHE A 350 -10.58 0.05 -3.90
N LYS A 351 -11.86 0.38 -4.00
CA LYS A 351 -12.73 -0.12 -5.07
C LYS A 351 -12.71 0.81 -6.27
N ARG A 352 -12.78 2.13 -6.02
CA ARG A 352 -12.74 3.18 -7.02
C ARG A 352 -11.91 4.35 -6.46
N PRO A 353 -10.74 4.65 -7.05
CA PRO A 353 -9.82 5.65 -6.48
C PRO A 353 -10.26 7.09 -6.69
N PHE A 354 -11.14 7.35 -7.69
CA PHE A 354 -11.60 8.69 -8.02
C PHE A 354 -12.92 9.02 -7.35
N ILE A 355 -13.22 10.32 -7.32
CA ILE A 355 -14.51 10.84 -6.85
C ILE A 355 -15.08 11.82 -7.87
N LYS A 356 -16.39 11.71 -8.14
CA LYS A 356 -17.13 12.62 -9.00
C LYS A 356 -17.93 13.61 -8.15
N LEU A 357 -17.61 14.88 -8.24
CA LEU A 357 -18.25 15.98 -7.51
C LEU A 357 -18.59 17.09 -8.50
N ASN A 358 -19.83 17.60 -8.45
CA ASN A 358 -20.29 18.67 -9.34
C ASN A 358 -20.02 18.39 -10.84
N ASP A 359 -20.26 17.15 -11.26
CA ASP A 359 -20.02 16.65 -12.62
C ASP A 359 -18.55 16.59 -13.09
N HIS A 360 -17.57 16.89 -12.22
CA HIS A 360 -16.15 16.75 -12.48
C HIS A 360 -15.55 15.53 -11.77
N TYR A 361 -14.50 14.95 -12.34
CA TYR A 361 -13.80 13.79 -11.79
C TYR A 361 -12.48 14.23 -11.17
N TYR A 362 -12.26 13.83 -9.90
CA TYR A 362 -11.09 14.22 -9.13
C TYR A 362 -10.30 13.04 -8.60
N CYS A 363 -8.97 13.21 -8.54
CA CYS A 363 -8.04 12.35 -7.83
C CYS A 363 -7.32 13.18 -6.77
N PHE A 364 -7.57 12.92 -5.50
CA PHE A 364 -6.90 13.62 -4.39
C PHE A 364 -5.83 12.75 -3.72
N GLU A 365 -5.85 11.43 -3.93
CA GLU A 365 -4.93 10.51 -3.31
C GLU A 365 -4.32 9.57 -4.36
N LEU A 366 -3.00 9.72 -4.56
CA LEU A 366 -2.26 9.01 -5.60
C LEU A 366 -1.98 7.55 -5.23
N TYR A 367 -1.69 7.27 -3.96
CA TYR A 367 -1.26 5.94 -3.54
C TYR A 367 -2.40 4.92 -3.63
N SER A 368 -3.63 5.30 -3.28
CA SER A 368 -4.82 4.45 -3.49
C SER A 368 -5.02 4.09 -4.95
N LEU A 369 -4.78 5.05 -5.85
CA LEU A 369 -4.82 4.79 -7.29
C LEU A 369 -3.77 3.75 -7.69
N LEU A 370 -2.50 3.98 -7.33
CA LEU A 370 -1.39 3.14 -7.77
C LEU A 370 -1.42 1.75 -7.12
N ASP A 371 -1.73 1.64 -5.83
CA ASP A 371 -1.79 0.37 -5.11
C ASP A 371 -2.82 -0.60 -5.71
N ASN A 372 -3.91 -0.08 -6.25
CA ASN A 372 -5.04 -0.90 -6.68
C ASN A 372 -5.31 -0.84 -8.19
N LEU A 373 -4.61 -0.03 -8.97
CA LEU A 373 -4.93 0.28 -10.37
C LEU A 373 -5.16 -0.98 -11.22
N TYR A 374 -4.23 -1.94 -11.18
CA TYR A 374 -4.36 -3.16 -11.97
C TYR A 374 -5.64 -3.93 -11.64
N ARG A 375 -5.95 -4.09 -10.34
CA ARG A 375 -7.13 -4.82 -9.87
C ARG A 375 -8.43 -4.05 -10.08
N VAL A 376 -8.39 -2.73 -9.98
CA VAL A 376 -9.55 -1.88 -10.28
C VAL A 376 -9.90 -1.97 -11.77
N LEU A 377 -8.90 -1.86 -12.66
CA LEU A 377 -9.09 -2.05 -14.11
C LEU A 377 -9.60 -3.46 -14.43
N GLN A 378 -9.02 -4.50 -13.84
CA GLN A 378 -9.49 -5.88 -14.00
C GLN A 378 -10.98 -6.01 -13.65
N ARG A 379 -11.40 -5.48 -12.49
CA ARG A 379 -12.82 -5.52 -12.06
C ARG A 379 -13.73 -4.73 -13.00
N SER A 380 -13.29 -3.56 -13.46
CA SER A 380 -14.04 -2.74 -14.41
C SER A 380 -14.23 -3.46 -15.73
N ILE A 381 -13.18 -4.06 -16.28
CA ILE A 381 -13.25 -4.87 -17.51
C ILE A 381 -14.20 -6.06 -17.32
N PHE A 382 -14.15 -6.75 -16.18
CA PHE A 382 -15.04 -7.89 -15.92
C PHE A 382 -16.51 -7.50 -15.76
N ARG A 383 -16.81 -6.25 -15.36
CA ARG A 383 -18.19 -5.73 -15.35
C ARG A 383 -18.68 -5.39 -16.75
N ILE A 384 -17.83 -4.73 -17.54
CA ILE A 384 -18.18 -4.29 -18.90
C ILE A 384 -18.21 -5.48 -19.87
N LYS A 385 -17.25 -6.40 -19.76
CA LYS A 385 -17.05 -7.54 -20.66
C LYS A 385 -16.76 -8.83 -19.86
N PRO A 386 -17.79 -9.47 -19.26
CA PRO A 386 -17.61 -10.63 -18.38
C PRO A 386 -16.98 -11.85 -19.06
N ASP A 387 -17.21 -12.04 -20.36
CA ASP A 387 -16.69 -13.12 -21.18
C ASP A 387 -15.15 -13.01 -21.41
N TYR A 388 -14.56 -11.84 -21.21
CA TYR A 388 -13.12 -11.65 -21.31
C TYR A 388 -12.33 -12.20 -20.10
N ARG A 389 -13.00 -12.61 -19.02
CA ARG A 389 -12.37 -13.06 -17.77
C ARG A 389 -11.36 -14.19 -17.95
N GLY A 390 -11.72 -15.20 -18.76
CA GLY A 390 -10.79 -16.31 -19.06
C GLY A 390 -9.51 -15.82 -19.72
N LYS A 391 -9.67 -15.04 -20.80
CA LYS A 391 -8.53 -14.48 -21.55
C LYS A 391 -7.66 -13.54 -20.71
N TRP A 392 -8.27 -12.75 -19.81
CA TRP A 392 -7.53 -11.93 -18.86
C TRP A 392 -6.68 -12.79 -17.93
N ASN A 393 -7.27 -13.83 -17.34
CA ASN A 393 -6.57 -14.69 -16.38
C ASN A 393 -5.39 -15.44 -17.03
N ASP A 394 -5.55 -15.91 -18.29
CA ASP A 394 -4.48 -16.56 -19.02
C ASP A 394 -3.30 -15.61 -19.27
N LYS A 395 -3.58 -14.39 -19.75
CA LYS A 395 -2.58 -13.34 -19.95
C LYS A 395 -1.92 -12.92 -18.64
N GLN A 396 -2.70 -12.79 -17.56
CA GLN A 396 -2.20 -12.47 -16.24
C GLN A 396 -1.25 -13.55 -15.72
N LYS A 397 -1.60 -14.83 -15.90
CA LYS A 397 -0.73 -15.94 -15.54
C LYS A 397 0.59 -15.85 -16.32
N GLU A 398 0.53 -15.75 -17.63
CA GLU A 398 1.70 -15.68 -18.50
C GLU A 398 2.64 -14.52 -18.10
N ILE A 399 2.12 -13.29 -17.93
CA ILE A 399 2.97 -12.15 -17.59
C ILE A 399 3.55 -12.27 -16.18
N SER A 400 2.79 -12.80 -15.20
CA SER A 400 3.28 -12.99 -13.84
C SER A 400 4.46 -13.97 -13.77
N GLU A 401 4.45 -15.02 -14.59
CA GLU A 401 5.55 -15.98 -14.70
C GLU A 401 6.76 -15.43 -15.45
N GLN A 402 6.58 -14.48 -16.39
CA GLN A 402 7.68 -13.90 -17.18
C GLN A 402 8.41 -12.74 -16.46
N LEU A 403 7.69 -11.89 -15.75
CA LEU A 403 8.26 -10.67 -15.16
C LEU A 403 9.38 -10.92 -14.15
N PRO A 404 9.31 -11.89 -13.23
CA PRO A 404 10.42 -12.18 -12.33
C PRO A 404 11.73 -12.45 -13.05
N PHE A 405 11.70 -13.26 -14.10
CA PHE A 405 12.92 -13.57 -14.87
C PHE A 405 13.48 -12.35 -15.60
N LYS A 406 12.61 -11.45 -16.10
CA LYS A 406 13.03 -10.17 -16.69
C LYS A 406 13.86 -9.33 -15.71
N TYR A 407 13.50 -9.36 -14.41
CA TYR A 407 14.21 -8.61 -13.37
C TYR A 407 15.43 -9.36 -12.86
N PHE A 408 15.33 -10.66 -12.62
CA PHE A 408 16.48 -11.46 -12.19
C PHE A 408 17.63 -11.45 -13.20
N ILE A 409 17.35 -11.44 -14.51
CA ILE A 409 18.39 -11.27 -15.54
C ILE A 409 19.16 -9.94 -15.36
N LYS A 410 18.47 -8.87 -14.93
CA LYS A 410 19.12 -7.58 -14.68
C LYS A 410 19.90 -7.57 -13.38
N LEU A 411 19.36 -8.21 -12.33
CA LEU A 411 19.99 -8.28 -11.00
C LEU A 411 21.19 -9.24 -11.01
N MET A 412 21.08 -10.36 -11.73
CA MET A 412 22.09 -11.43 -11.79
C MET A 412 22.40 -11.78 -13.24
N PRO A 413 23.13 -10.94 -14.00
CA PRO A 413 23.32 -11.12 -15.44
C PRO A 413 24.14 -12.36 -15.81
N ASN A 414 24.89 -12.93 -14.87
CA ASN A 414 25.69 -14.14 -15.08
C ASN A 414 25.01 -15.41 -14.56
N ALA A 415 23.79 -15.34 -14.03
CA ALA A 415 23.07 -16.51 -13.54
C ALA A 415 22.51 -17.38 -14.69
N ASN A 416 22.48 -18.67 -14.46
CA ASN A 416 21.76 -19.59 -15.33
C ASN A 416 20.29 -19.62 -14.93
N LEU A 417 19.40 -19.35 -15.89
CA LEU A 417 17.96 -19.31 -15.68
C LEU A 417 17.27 -20.43 -16.46
N TYR A 418 16.46 -21.19 -15.74
CA TYR A 418 15.59 -22.22 -16.31
C TYR A 418 14.15 -21.84 -15.99
N LYS A 419 13.30 -21.77 -17.02
CA LYS A 419 11.86 -21.45 -16.87
C LYS A 419 11.04 -22.72 -17.02
N SER A 420 9.92 -22.81 -16.32
CA SER A 420 8.98 -23.94 -16.40
C SER A 420 9.70 -25.28 -16.33
N VAL A 421 10.33 -25.55 -15.17
CA VAL A 421 11.16 -26.74 -14.97
C VAL A 421 10.31 -27.89 -14.48
N TYR A 422 10.23 -28.97 -15.26
CA TYR A 422 9.51 -30.19 -14.90
C TYR A 422 10.43 -31.22 -14.28
N TYR A 423 9.89 -32.01 -13.33
CA TYR A 423 10.60 -33.06 -12.62
C TYR A 423 9.62 -34.14 -12.10
N ARG A 424 10.09 -35.39 -11.91
CA ARG A 424 9.24 -36.47 -11.43
C ARG A 424 9.44 -36.70 -9.95
N TRP A 425 8.45 -36.31 -9.15
CA TRP A 425 8.49 -36.45 -7.70
C TRP A 425 7.12 -36.73 -7.08
N HIS A 426 7.09 -36.93 -5.77
CA HIS A 426 5.88 -37.17 -5.01
C HIS A 426 5.17 -35.84 -4.72
N THR A 427 3.86 -35.76 -4.97
CA THR A 427 3.04 -34.59 -4.56
C THR A 427 2.55 -34.70 -3.13
N THR A 428 2.53 -35.92 -2.58
CA THR A 428 2.22 -36.22 -1.18
C THR A 428 3.17 -37.31 -0.69
N SER A 429 3.45 -37.37 0.61
CA SER A 429 4.38 -38.31 1.24
C SER A 429 4.09 -39.81 0.96
N GLN A 430 2.89 -40.17 0.49
CA GLN A 430 2.48 -41.53 0.15
C GLN A 430 2.07 -41.67 -1.33
N GLY A 431 2.22 -40.62 -2.13
CA GLY A 431 1.82 -40.60 -3.54
C GLY A 431 2.81 -41.30 -4.47
N LYS A 432 2.31 -41.74 -5.66
CA LYS A 432 3.20 -42.17 -6.75
C LYS A 432 3.94 -40.97 -7.31
N LYS A 433 5.17 -41.18 -7.81
CA LYS A 433 5.91 -40.13 -8.55
C LYS A 433 5.12 -39.69 -9.78
N GLN A 434 4.89 -38.41 -9.89
CA GLN A 434 4.23 -37.77 -11.04
C GLN A 434 5.02 -36.56 -11.50
N TRP A 435 4.67 -36.01 -12.63
CA TRP A 435 5.27 -34.79 -13.09
C TRP A 435 4.86 -33.61 -12.20
N CYS A 436 5.85 -32.92 -11.68
CA CYS A 436 5.73 -31.67 -10.94
C CYS A 436 6.42 -30.58 -11.74
N GLU A 437 6.04 -29.34 -11.52
CA GLU A 437 6.61 -28.15 -12.12
C GLU A 437 7.13 -27.21 -11.02
N ALA A 438 8.28 -26.60 -11.27
CA ALA A 438 8.70 -25.35 -10.65
C ALA A 438 8.61 -24.26 -11.73
N ASP A 439 8.07 -23.09 -11.40
CA ASP A 439 7.93 -21.99 -12.37
C ASP A 439 9.29 -21.54 -12.89
N GLY A 440 10.35 -21.75 -12.10
CA GLY A 440 11.71 -21.69 -12.61
C GLY A 440 12.80 -21.86 -11.57
N LEU A 441 14.05 -21.92 -12.09
CA LEU A 441 15.26 -21.99 -11.28
C LEU A 441 16.23 -20.89 -11.70
N ILE A 442 16.91 -20.30 -10.73
CA ILE A 442 18.01 -19.37 -10.95
C ILE A 442 19.23 -19.89 -10.20
N ILE A 443 20.32 -20.10 -10.94
CA ILE A 443 21.57 -20.60 -10.41
C ILE A 443 22.64 -19.53 -10.58
N SER A 444 23.17 -19.04 -9.46
CA SER A 444 24.24 -18.05 -9.42
C SER A 444 25.32 -18.52 -8.43
N ASP A 445 26.48 -18.86 -8.95
CA ASP A 445 27.56 -19.47 -8.19
C ASP A 445 27.07 -20.71 -7.40
N ASP A 446 27.18 -20.71 -6.08
CA ASP A 446 26.74 -21.76 -5.15
C ASP A 446 25.33 -21.54 -4.59
N HIS A 447 24.57 -20.58 -5.16
CA HIS A 447 23.20 -20.27 -4.79
C HIS A 447 22.19 -20.85 -5.79
N LEU A 448 21.16 -21.52 -5.26
CA LEU A 448 19.99 -21.95 -5.99
C LEU A 448 18.75 -21.20 -5.49
N PHE A 449 18.05 -20.54 -6.39
CA PHE A 449 16.73 -19.96 -6.14
C PHE A 449 15.67 -20.76 -6.88
N VAL A 450 14.73 -21.33 -6.14
CA VAL A 450 13.53 -21.98 -6.69
C VAL A 450 12.44 -20.93 -6.75
N ILE A 451 11.98 -20.62 -7.94
CA ILE A 451 11.00 -19.57 -8.20
C ILE A 451 9.62 -20.19 -8.31
N GLU A 452 8.70 -19.70 -7.53
CA GLU A 452 7.28 -20.06 -7.54
C GLU A 452 6.44 -18.79 -7.57
N VAL A 453 5.59 -18.64 -8.59
CA VAL A 453 4.85 -17.41 -8.86
C VAL A 453 3.36 -17.60 -8.61
N LYS A 454 2.71 -16.65 -8.02
CA LYS A 454 1.26 -16.62 -7.83
C LYS A 454 0.66 -15.31 -8.35
N ALA A 455 -0.14 -15.44 -9.41
CA ALA A 455 -0.86 -14.32 -10.03
C ALA A 455 -2.13 -13.91 -9.30
N GLY A 456 -2.54 -14.69 -8.28
CA GLY A 456 -3.77 -14.43 -7.51
C GLY A 456 -3.73 -13.09 -6.78
N ALA A 457 -4.91 -12.49 -6.61
CA ALA A 457 -5.05 -11.29 -5.78
C ALA A 457 -5.01 -11.65 -4.29
N PHE A 458 -4.47 -10.75 -3.48
CA PHE A 458 -4.72 -10.78 -2.05
C PHE A 458 -6.19 -10.44 -1.78
N THR A 459 -6.76 -10.95 -0.68
CA THR A 459 -8.16 -10.65 -0.36
C THR A 459 -8.37 -9.15 -0.15
N TYR A 460 -9.45 -8.63 -0.70
CA TYR A 460 -9.89 -7.26 -0.44
C TYR A 460 -10.75 -7.14 0.84
N THR A 461 -11.00 -8.27 1.52
CA THR A 461 -11.73 -8.27 2.78
C THR A 461 -10.79 -7.92 3.92
N SER A 462 -11.20 -6.96 4.74
CA SER A 462 -10.45 -6.56 5.92
C SER A 462 -10.24 -7.77 6.87
N PRO A 463 -9.05 -7.94 7.46
CA PRO A 463 -8.81 -9.00 8.45
C PRO A 463 -9.73 -8.88 9.68
N ALA A 464 -10.27 -7.70 9.98
CA ALA A 464 -11.24 -7.52 11.06
C ALA A 464 -12.61 -8.13 10.73
N ASN A 465 -13.01 -8.10 9.44
CA ASN A 465 -14.30 -8.63 8.98
C ASN A 465 -14.24 -10.13 8.66
N ASP A 466 -13.15 -10.60 8.06
CA ASP A 466 -13.00 -12.00 7.65
C ASP A 466 -11.53 -12.44 7.73
N PHE A 467 -11.08 -12.76 8.93
CA PHE A 467 -9.73 -13.25 9.15
C PHE A 467 -9.44 -14.62 8.51
N PRO A 468 -10.40 -15.58 8.46
CA PRO A 468 -10.22 -16.80 7.68
C PRO A 468 -9.90 -16.56 6.19
N ALA A 469 -10.59 -15.64 5.52
CA ALA A 469 -10.27 -15.29 4.12
C ALA A 469 -8.89 -14.65 3.98
N TYR A 470 -8.48 -13.84 4.96
CA TYR A 470 -7.14 -13.27 5.03
C TYR A 470 -6.06 -14.38 5.14
N ILE A 471 -6.24 -15.35 6.06
CA ILE A 471 -5.35 -16.52 6.22
C ILE A 471 -5.30 -17.35 4.93
N GLU A 472 -6.45 -17.59 4.28
CA GLU A 472 -6.49 -18.36 3.03
C GLU A 472 -5.73 -17.67 1.90
N SER A 473 -5.76 -16.34 1.84
CA SER A 473 -4.92 -15.58 0.90
C SER A 473 -3.43 -15.80 1.16
N LEU A 474 -2.99 -15.78 2.42
CA LEU A 474 -1.60 -16.08 2.78
C LEU A 474 -1.21 -17.52 2.44
N LYS A 475 -2.11 -18.49 2.67
CA LYS A 475 -1.87 -19.87 2.25
C LYS A 475 -1.66 -19.97 0.74
N ASN A 476 -2.49 -19.30 -0.04
CA ASN A 476 -2.41 -19.35 -1.49
C ASN A 476 -1.16 -18.65 -2.05
N LEU A 477 -0.77 -17.51 -1.47
CA LEU A 477 0.29 -16.65 -2.00
C LEU A 477 1.67 -16.93 -1.42
N VAL A 478 1.76 -17.56 -0.24
CA VAL A 478 3.02 -17.81 0.46
C VAL A 478 3.23 -19.30 0.76
N PHE A 479 2.27 -19.97 1.40
CA PHE A 479 2.44 -21.35 1.82
C PHE A 479 2.50 -22.31 0.63
N LYS A 480 1.59 -22.22 -0.33
CA LYS A 480 1.60 -23.11 -1.51
C LYS A 480 2.89 -22.97 -2.34
N PRO A 481 3.38 -21.75 -2.65
CA PRO A 481 4.71 -21.60 -3.26
C PRO A 481 5.83 -22.21 -2.43
N ALA A 482 5.83 -21.97 -1.11
CA ALA A 482 6.83 -22.56 -0.23
C ALA A 482 6.78 -24.09 -0.24
N GLU A 483 5.58 -24.68 -0.23
CA GLU A 483 5.39 -26.15 -0.35
C GLU A 483 5.89 -26.67 -1.69
N GLN A 484 5.60 -25.99 -2.79
CA GLN A 484 6.07 -26.35 -4.13
C GLN A 484 7.60 -26.27 -4.23
N GLY A 485 8.19 -25.17 -3.75
CA GLY A 485 9.65 -25.03 -3.71
C GLY A 485 10.35 -26.05 -2.82
N ASN A 486 9.79 -26.34 -1.62
CA ASN A 486 10.32 -27.40 -0.76
C ASN A 486 10.28 -28.77 -1.45
N ARG A 487 9.22 -29.07 -2.21
CA ARG A 487 9.10 -30.30 -3.00
C ARG A 487 10.22 -30.43 -4.05
N PHE A 488 10.58 -29.34 -4.71
CA PHE A 488 11.70 -29.33 -5.62
C PHE A 488 13.03 -29.58 -4.89
N LEU A 489 13.23 -28.95 -3.73
CA LEU A 489 14.43 -29.17 -2.92
C LEU A 489 14.52 -30.63 -2.40
N GLU A 490 13.42 -31.26 -2.03
CA GLU A 490 13.37 -32.70 -1.70
C GLU A 490 13.77 -33.56 -2.92
N TYR A 491 13.32 -33.20 -4.12
CA TYR A 491 13.74 -33.86 -5.34
C TYR A 491 15.25 -33.71 -5.57
N LEU A 492 15.80 -32.52 -5.39
CA LEU A 492 17.24 -32.25 -5.50
C LEU A 492 18.06 -33.07 -4.50
N GLU A 493 17.56 -33.28 -3.30
CA GLU A 493 18.25 -34.05 -2.25
C GLU A 493 18.12 -35.58 -2.44
N SER A 494 17.24 -36.05 -3.34
CA SER A 494 16.98 -37.48 -3.52
C SER A 494 18.14 -38.27 -4.11
N ASP A 495 18.97 -37.61 -4.92
CA ASP A 495 20.11 -38.19 -5.58
C ASP A 495 21.30 -37.23 -5.61
N GLU A 496 22.51 -37.71 -5.95
CA GLU A 496 23.68 -36.85 -6.09
C GLU A 496 23.49 -35.86 -7.26
N LYS A 497 22.85 -36.32 -8.33
CA LYS A 497 22.49 -35.52 -9.52
C LYS A 497 21.04 -35.80 -9.90
N VAL A 498 20.33 -34.76 -10.27
CA VAL A 498 18.94 -34.85 -10.72
C VAL A 498 18.75 -34.20 -12.10
N ASP A 499 17.85 -34.77 -12.87
CA ASP A 499 17.53 -34.32 -14.21
C ASP A 499 16.45 -33.24 -14.21
N LEU A 500 16.61 -32.23 -15.06
CA LEU A 500 15.64 -31.20 -15.32
C LEU A 500 14.99 -31.43 -16.70
N PHE A 501 13.68 -31.16 -16.80
CA PHE A 501 12.91 -31.39 -18.01
C PHE A 501 12.12 -30.15 -18.41
N ASP A 502 11.80 -30.02 -19.71
CA ASP A 502 10.88 -29.04 -20.27
C ASP A 502 9.40 -29.49 -20.16
N GLY A 503 8.47 -28.67 -20.68
CA GLY A 503 7.04 -28.98 -20.70
C GLY A 503 6.65 -30.19 -21.56
N ASP A 504 7.49 -30.56 -22.51
CA ASP A 504 7.34 -31.78 -23.35
C ASP A 504 8.03 -32.99 -22.73
N HIS A 505 8.56 -32.81 -21.50
CA HIS A 505 9.30 -33.81 -20.74
C HIS A 505 10.64 -34.27 -21.40
N ASN A 506 11.24 -33.42 -22.19
CA ASN A 506 12.60 -33.65 -22.68
C ASN A 506 13.61 -33.15 -21.64
N LYS A 507 14.72 -33.90 -21.46
CA LYS A 507 15.80 -33.51 -20.56
C LYS A 507 16.47 -32.22 -21.06
N ILE A 508 16.47 -31.16 -20.27
CA ILE A 508 17.07 -29.85 -20.57
C ILE A 508 18.34 -29.58 -19.77
N GLY A 509 18.60 -30.36 -18.73
CA GLY A 509 19.79 -30.19 -17.90
C GLY A 509 19.89 -31.24 -16.81
N GLU A 510 20.97 -31.11 -16.04
CA GLU A 510 21.26 -31.93 -14.87
C GLU A 510 21.93 -30.99 -13.84
N ILE A 511 21.54 -31.09 -12.58
CA ILE A 511 22.13 -30.33 -11.48
C ILE A 511 22.52 -31.27 -10.33
N SER A 512 23.56 -30.89 -9.59
CA SER A 512 24.01 -31.66 -8.42
C SER A 512 23.71 -30.92 -7.14
N ARG A 513 23.20 -31.65 -6.13
CA ARG A 513 22.99 -31.05 -4.79
C ARG A 513 24.26 -30.46 -4.18
N LYS A 514 25.45 -30.96 -4.58
CA LYS A 514 26.75 -30.52 -4.08
C LYS A 514 27.18 -29.18 -4.65
N ASP A 515 26.54 -28.72 -5.74
CA ASP A 515 26.88 -27.46 -6.39
C ASP A 515 26.30 -26.26 -5.60
N PHE A 516 25.41 -26.52 -4.60
CA PHE A 516 24.67 -25.49 -3.90
C PHE A 516 24.90 -25.54 -2.38
N GLU A 517 25.60 -24.54 -1.84
CA GLU A 517 25.71 -24.31 -0.40
C GLU A 517 24.44 -23.59 0.11
N HIS A 518 23.84 -22.72 -0.72
CA HIS A 518 22.69 -21.89 -0.39
C HIS A 518 21.49 -22.22 -1.28
N LYS A 519 20.38 -22.56 -0.65
CA LYS A 519 19.12 -22.91 -1.33
C LYS A 519 18.01 -21.99 -0.79
N HIS A 520 17.31 -21.33 -1.70
CA HIS A 520 16.28 -20.36 -1.40
C HIS A 520 15.00 -20.67 -2.19
N ILE A 521 13.86 -20.43 -1.57
CA ILE A 521 12.55 -20.47 -2.24
C ILE A 521 12.07 -19.03 -2.38
N CYS A 522 11.73 -18.61 -3.61
CA CYS A 522 11.16 -17.30 -3.87
C CYS A 522 9.68 -17.45 -4.19
N ALA A 523 8.83 -17.07 -3.25
CA ALA A 523 7.38 -16.97 -3.43
C ALA A 523 7.07 -15.58 -3.99
N ILE A 524 6.81 -15.50 -5.29
CA ILE A 524 6.64 -14.21 -5.99
C ILE A 524 5.17 -13.95 -6.27
N THR A 525 4.69 -12.77 -5.91
CA THR A 525 3.30 -12.35 -6.14
C THR A 525 3.21 -11.19 -7.12
N LEU A 526 2.08 -11.12 -7.81
CA LEU A 526 1.79 -9.98 -8.70
C LEU A 526 1.44 -8.73 -7.91
N ASP A 527 0.61 -8.88 -6.86
CA ASP A 527 0.19 -7.77 -6.00
C ASP A 527 1.24 -7.49 -4.91
N PRO A 528 1.47 -6.23 -4.55
CA PRO A 528 2.35 -5.87 -3.44
C PRO A 528 1.76 -6.36 -2.10
N PHE A 529 2.61 -6.92 -1.23
CA PHE A 529 2.27 -7.30 0.14
C PHE A 529 3.49 -7.28 1.08
N THR A 530 4.32 -6.25 0.93
CA THR A 530 5.64 -6.11 1.54
C THR A 530 5.65 -6.30 3.05
N GLU A 531 4.67 -5.75 3.79
CA GLU A 531 4.59 -5.87 5.25
C GLU A 531 4.38 -7.32 5.70
N ILE A 532 3.57 -8.07 4.96
CA ILE A 532 3.30 -9.48 5.23
C ILE A 532 4.53 -10.31 4.87
N ALA A 533 5.16 -10.00 3.74
CA ALA A 533 6.37 -10.66 3.28
C ALA A 533 7.52 -10.53 4.29
N SER A 534 7.68 -9.36 4.91
CA SER A 534 8.68 -9.12 5.95
C SER A 534 8.46 -9.95 7.23
N GLN A 535 7.27 -10.51 7.42
CA GLN A 535 6.87 -11.24 8.63
C GLN A 535 6.62 -12.73 8.42
N ILE A 536 7.15 -13.30 7.35
CA ILE A 536 6.93 -14.70 6.98
C ILE A 536 7.28 -15.70 8.10
N GLN A 537 8.29 -15.38 8.92
CA GLN A 537 8.69 -16.17 10.09
C GLN A 537 7.62 -16.23 11.19
N HIS A 538 6.64 -15.32 11.17
CA HIS A 538 5.54 -15.29 12.14
C HIS A 538 4.28 -16.01 11.64
N LEU A 539 4.24 -16.45 10.39
CA LEU A 539 3.07 -17.15 9.81
C LEU A 539 2.75 -18.47 10.53
N LYS A 540 3.75 -19.08 11.16
CA LYS A 540 3.54 -20.28 11.99
C LYS A 540 2.57 -20.05 13.15
N LYS A 541 2.48 -18.81 13.67
CA LYS A 541 1.55 -18.41 14.73
C LYS A 541 0.07 -18.56 14.31
N ILE A 542 -0.21 -18.52 13.02
CA ILE A 542 -1.55 -18.68 12.44
C ILE A 542 -1.71 -20.01 11.70
N GLY A 543 -0.86 -21.00 12.02
CA GLY A 543 -0.94 -22.36 11.46
C GLY A 543 -0.39 -22.50 10.04
N ILE A 544 0.42 -21.55 9.56
CA ILE A 544 1.09 -21.60 8.26
C ILE A 544 2.58 -21.89 8.48
N ASP A 545 3.00 -23.13 8.26
CA ASP A 545 4.41 -23.56 8.38
C ASP A 545 5.03 -23.67 6.99
N VAL A 546 5.89 -22.71 6.63
CA VAL A 546 6.57 -22.66 5.32
C VAL A 546 7.77 -23.64 5.21
N GLY A 547 8.05 -24.44 6.25
CA GLY A 547 9.16 -25.38 6.29
C GLY A 547 10.43 -24.81 6.87
N ILE A 548 11.53 -25.53 6.69
CA ILE A 548 12.85 -25.19 7.26
C ILE A 548 13.75 -24.40 6.29
N ASN A 549 13.46 -24.46 4.99
CA ASN A 549 14.24 -23.74 3.99
C ASN A 549 13.89 -22.26 4.00
N PRO A 550 14.85 -21.37 3.74
CA PRO A 550 14.59 -19.94 3.64
C PRO A 550 13.57 -19.67 2.52
N VAL A 551 12.48 -18.99 2.87
CA VAL A 551 11.46 -18.53 1.93
C VAL A 551 11.52 -17.01 1.85
N TRP A 552 11.69 -16.50 0.64
CA TRP A 552 11.64 -15.09 0.32
C TRP A 552 10.32 -14.80 -0.39
N ALA A 553 9.34 -14.27 0.34
CA ALA A 553 8.10 -13.81 -0.25
C ALA A 553 8.27 -12.35 -0.69
N ILE A 554 8.03 -12.08 -1.97
CA ILE A 554 8.29 -10.78 -2.58
C ILE A 554 7.29 -10.53 -3.72
N SER A 555 6.90 -9.27 -3.91
CA SER A 555 6.10 -8.91 -5.08
C SER A 555 6.96 -8.64 -6.31
N VAL A 556 6.33 -8.72 -7.49
CA VAL A 556 6.98 -8.31 -8.76
C VAL A 556 7.41 -6.85 -8.71
N ASP A 557 6.66 -6.01 -7.99
CA ASP A 557 6.97 -4.59 -7.84
C ASP A 557 8.26 -4.38 -7.01
N ASP A 558 8.38 -5.12 -5.89
CA ASP A 558 9.59 -5.07 -5.04
C ASP A 558 10.84 -5.61 -5.76
N LEU A 559 10.69 -6.60 -6.67
CA LEU A 559 11.81 -7.10 -7.48
C LEU A 559 12.34 -6.07 -8.48
N ARG A 560 11.55 -5.03 -8.79
CA ARG A 560 11.92 -3.99 -9.75
C ARG A 560 12.89 -2.97 -9.13
N VAL A 561 12.83 -2.77 -7.81
CA VAL A 561 13.65 -1.83 -7.04
C VAL A 561 15.02 -2.41 -6.72
#